data_a8d23db34819f1c1f872ee0c3efe5c1b
#
_entry.id   a8d23db34819f1c1f872ee0c3efe5c1b
#
_cell.length_a   1.000
_cell.length_b   1.000
_cell.length_c   1.000
_cell.angle_alpha   90.00
_cell.angle_beta   90.00
_cell.angle_gamma   90.00
#
_symmetry.space_group_name_H-M   'P 1'
#
loop_
_entity.id
_entity.type
_entity.pdbx_description
1 polymer ?
#
loop_
_entity_poly.entity_id
_entity_poly.type
_entity_poly.pdbx_seq_one_letter_code
_entity_poly.pdbx_strand_id
1 'polypeptide(L)'
;MMQRATARRGARPLALLACALLALCTASCALIPGGTGNQSAPQVQSIEAFQRDLEPTIIAARNEVVTSANFIRRQAKDSISDQPAGKKYLYTFVSSQYFFAEQDVTSLRSTFDNKLSPLGFTLEESINDKQHITWLLWKNTKYGVTVTVRVHNTGEAVFYYSTKPLKSDGSTEDPKQLPEIPGRVPDWAPDPTPQST
;
A
#
# COMPACT_ATOMS: atom_id res chain seq x y z
N MET A 1 -31.91 -61.42 16.72
CA MET A 1 -32.75 -60.66 17.67
C MET A 1 -32.75 -59.24 17.24
N MET A 2 -33.59 -58.81 16.45
CA MET A 2 -34.96 -58.26 16.39
C MET A 2 -35.34 -57.40 17.59
N GLN A 3 -35.55 -56.11 17.35
CA GLN A 3 -36.65 -55.22 17.74
C GLN A 3 -36.24 -53.79 17.30
N ARG A 4 -36.82 -53.19 16.34
CA ARG A 4 -38.13 -52.60 15.99
C ARG A 4 -38.65 -51.55 16.99
N ALA A 5 -38.84 -50.39 16.37
CA ALA A 5 -39.94 -49.43 16.47
C ALA A 5 -39.89 -48.45 17.66
N THR A 6 -40.18 -47.19 17.54
CA THR A 6 -41.42 -46.61 16.98
C THR A 6 -41.28 -45.09 16.83
N ALA A 7 -41.91 -44.58 15.79
CA ALA A 7 -42.15 -43.17 15.51
C ALA A 7 -43.16 -42.54 16.50
N ARG A 8 -43.02 -41.24 16.81
CA ARG A 8 -44.16 -40.41 17.20
C ARG A 8 -44.09 -39.05 16.54
N ARG A 9 -45.09 -38.83 15.69
CA ARG A 9 -45.51 -37.54 15.16
C ARG A 9 -46.16 -36.75 16.30
N GLY A 10 -45.91 -35.45 16.34
CA GLY A 10 -46.65 -34.50 17.19
C GLY A 10 -46.83 -33.19 16.44
N ALA A 11 -48.08 -32.86 16.27
CA ALA A 11 -48.64 -31.85 15.38
C ALA A 11 -48.44 -30.38 15.87
N ARG A 12 -48.62 -29.50 14.89
CA ARG A 12 -48.74 -28.03 14.95
C ARG A 12 -49.80 -27.58 15.97
N PRO A 13 -49.76 -26.30 16.43
CA PRO A 13 -50.64 -25.34 15.78
C PRO A 13 -50.00 -23.97 15.48
N LEU A 14 -50.62 -23.36 14.46
CA LEU A 14 -50.56 -21.96 14.08
C LEU A 14 -50.91 -21.02 15.26
N ALA A 15 -50.24 -19.91 15.34
CA ALA A 15 -50.82 -18.67 15.85
C ALA A 15 -50.33 -17.50 15.02
N LEU A 16 -51.23 -17.00 14.21
CA LEU A 16 -51.23 -15.70 13.52
C LEU A 16 -51.23 -14.60 14.61
N LEU A 17 -50.30 -13.64 14.49
CA LEU A 17 -50.59 -12.28 14.94
C LEU A 17 -49.88 -11.29 14.00
N ALA A 18 -50.70 -10.64 13.22
CA ALA A 18 -50.37 -9.49 12.38
C ALA A 18 -50.15 -8.27 13.28
N CYS A 19 -49.06 -7.57 13.12
CA CYS A 19 -48.96 -6.17 13.49
C CYS A 19 -48.27 -5.43 12.37
N ALA A 20 -49.09 -4.72 11.65
CA ALA A 20 -48.70 -3.72 10.67
C ALA A 20 -48.11 -2.52 11.39
N LEU A 21 -46.86 -2.15 11.04
CA LEU A 21 -46.33 -0.84 11.33
C LEU A 21 -45.75 -0.30 9.99
N LEU A 22 -46.59 0.51 9.35
CA LEU A 22 -46.20 1.40 8.27
C LEU A 22 -45.19 2.41 8.83
N ALA A 23 -43.94 2.29 8.46
CA ALA A 23 -43.00 3.39 8.51
C ALA A 23 -42.86 3.93 7.08
N LEU A 24 -43.41 5.11 6.86
CA LEU A 24 -43.21 5.91 5.65
C LEU A 24 -41.71 6.25 5.53
N CYS A 25 -41.02 5.55 4.65
CA CYS A 25 -39.77 6.06 4.08
C CYS A 25 -40.13 6.95 2.91
N THR A 26 -40.16 8.26 3.13
CA THR A 26 -40.20 9.26 2.08
C THR A 26 -38.95 9.12 1.22
N ALA A 27 -39.09 8.45 0.09
CA ALA A 27 -38.08 8.46 -0.97
C ALA A 27 -38.07 9.85 -1.61
N SER A 28 -37.19 10.71 -1.16
CA SER A 28 -36.82 11.92 -1.90
C SER A 28 -35.99 11.50 -3.11
N CYS A 29 -36.67 11.18 -4.22
CA CYS A 29 -36.03 11.17 -5.52
C CYS A 29 -35.69 12.63 -5.88
N ALA A 30 -34.50 13.08 -5.52
CA ALA A 30 -33.90 14.24 -6.14
C ALA A 30 -33.57 13.84 -7.59
N LEU A 31 -34.36 14.32 -8.52
CA LEU A 31 -34.05 14.35 -9.95
C LEU A 31 -32.74 15.15 -10.10
N ILE A 32 -31.64 14.43 -10.26
CA ILE A 32 -30.37 15.02 -10.69
C ILE A 32 -30.50 15.21 -12.21
N PRO A 33 -30.50 16.46 -12.71
CA PRO A 33 -30.44 16.70 -14.15
C PRO A 33 -29.17 16.07 -14.68
N GLY A 34 -29.28 15.34 -15.79
CA GLY A 34 -28.17 14.65 -16.43
C GLY A 34 -26.98 15.56 -16.71
N GLY A 35 -26.03 15.57 -15.81
CA GLY A 35 -24.68 15.99 -16.09
C GLY A 35 -23.96 14.82 -16.72
N THR A 36 -23.56 14.96 -17.98
CA THR A 36 -22.52 14.15 -18.61
C THR A 36 -21.27 14.35 -17.77
N GLY A 37 -21.14 13.56 -16.70
CA GLY A 37 -19.97 13.59 -15.84
C GLY A 37 -18.79 13.10 -16.67
N ASN A 38 -17.97 14.04 -17.14
CA ASN A 38 -16.57 13.77 -17.37
C ASN A 38 -16.07 13.09 -16.08
N GLN A 39 -15.89 11.78 -16.12
CA GLN A 39 -15.11 11.08 -15.10
C GLN A 39 -13.70 11.66 -15.22
N SER A 40 -13.44 12.70 -14.42
CA SER A 40 -12.10 13.23 -14.26
C SER A 40 -11.22 12.04 -13.93
N ALA A 41 -10.19 11.81 -14.73
CA ALA A 41 -9.16 10.81 -14.44
C ALA A 41 -8.77 10.95 -12.95
N PRO A 42 -8.58 9.85 -12.21
CA PRO A 42 -8.31 9.91 -10.79
C PRO A 42 -7.16 10.89 -10.55
N GLN A 43 -7.45 11.99 -9.84
CA GLN A 43 -6.43 13.00 -9.56
C GLN A 43 -5.35 12.34 -8.74
N VAL A 44 -4.14 12.32 -9.28
CA VAL A 44 -2.96 11.88 -8.56
C VAL A 44 -2.80 12.80 -7.34
N GLN A 45 -2.67 12.22 -6.16
CA GLN A 45 -2.53 12.94 -4.91
C GLN A 45 -1.22 13.75 -4.88
N SER A 46 -1.11 14.68 -3.94
CA SER A 46 0.09 15.50 -3.77
C SER A 46 1.24 14.72 -3.12
N ILE A 47 2.44 15.32 -3.14
CA ILE A 47 3.61 14.77 -2.46
C ILE A 47 3.38 14.72 -0.94
N GLU A 48 2.73 15.74 -0.38
CA GLU A 48 2.38 15.82 1.05
C GLU A 48 1.34 14.76 1.42
N ALA A 49 0.33 14.55 0.56
CA ALA A 49 -0.66 13.50 0.77
C ALA A 49 -0.02 12.10 0.75
N PHE A 50 0.94 11.86 -0.15
CA PHE A 50 1.71 10.63 -0.16
C PHE A 50 2.43 10.41 1.18
N GLN A 51 3.17 11.43 1.65
CA GLN A 51 3.95 11.36 2.89
C GLN A 51 3.08 11.15 4.13
N ARG A 52 1.90 11.74 4.16
CA ARG A 52 0.97 11.62 5.29
C ARG A 52 0.19 10.31 5.30
N ASP A 53 -0.33 9.89 4.13
CA ASP A 53 -1.37 8.87 4.05
C ASP A 53 -0.82 7.48 3.70
N LEU A 54 0.30 7.38 2.97
CA LEU A 54 0.84 6.11 2.49
C LEU A 54 2.19 5.74 3.07
N GLU A 55 3.10 6.71 3.13
CA GLU A 55 4.49 6.45 3.49
C GLU A 55 4.64 5.76 4.85
N PRO A 56 3.88 6.13 5.91
CA PRO A 56 3.98 5.43 7.21
C PRO A 56 3.70 3.93 7.12
N THR A 57 2.73 3.53 6.29
CA THR A 57 2.39 2.11 6.12
C THR A 57 3.46 1.37 5.31
N ILE A 58 4.05 2.01 4.30
CA ILE A 58 5.16 1.43 3.54
C ILE A 58 6.38 1.21 4.46
N ILE A 59 6.69 2.18 5.32
CA ILE A 59 7.74 2.08 6.33
C ILE A 59 7.46 0.94 7.31
N ALA A 60 6.22 0.84 7.80
CA ALA A 60 5.82 -0.23 8.70
C ALA A 60 5.96 -1.61 8.05
N ALA A 61 5.55 -1.76 6.78
CA ALA A 61 5.71 -3.00 6.04
C ALA A 61 7.20 -3.38 5.89
N ARG A 62 8.06 -2.41 5.55
CA ARG A 62 9.52 -2.63 5.50
C ARG A 62 10.05 -3.09 6.84
N ASN A 63 9.68 -2.44 7.94
CA ASN A 63 10.22 -2.74 9.27
C ASN A 63 9.81 -4.11 9.81
N GLU A 64 8.76 -4.73 9.27
CA GLU A 64 8.43 -6.13 9.55
C GLU A 64 9.38 -7.12 8.86
N VAL A 65 9.94 -6.72 7.73
CA VAL A 65 10.79 -7.57 6.89
C VAL A 65 12.28 -7.30 7.14
N VAL A 66 12.66 -6.03 7.19
CA VAL A 66 14.05 -5.61 7.39
C VAL A 66 14.25 -5.27 8.85
N THR A 67 15.05 -6.08 9.54
CA THR A 67 15.33 -5.99 10.97
C THR A 67 16.85 -5.88 11.20
N SER A 68 17.26 -5.54 12.41
CA SER A 68 18.69 -5.54 12.77
C SER A 68 19.36 -6.93 12.58
N ALA A 69 18.58 -8.01 12.63
CA ALA A 69 19.10 -9.37 12.50
C ALA A 69 19.44 -9.76 11.06
N ASN A 70 18.73 -9.22 10.07
CA ASN A 70 18.94 -9.55 8.65
C ASN A 70 19.45 -8.38 7.81
N PHE A 71 19.61 -7.19 8.37
CA PHE A 71 20.12 -6.02 7.70
C PHE A 71 21.58 -6.20 7.24
N ILE A 72 21.88 -5.81 6.01
CA ILE A 72 23.23 -5.88 5.43
C ILE A 72 23.81 -4.46 5.33
N ARG A 73 23.11 -3.57 4.61
CA ARG A 73 23.52 -2.18 4.39
C ARG A 73 22.38 -1.30 3.93
N ARG A 74 22.55 0.00 4.07
CA ARG A 74 21.68 1.02 3.48
C ARG A 74 22.47 1.82 2.45
N GLN A 75 21.86 2.08 1.28
CA GLN A 75 22.43 2.95 0.25
C GLN A 75 21.52 4.15 0.00
N ALA A 76 22.13 5.27 -0.33
CA ALA A 76 21.51 6.57 -0.54
C ALA A 76 20.75 7.07 0.71
N LYS A 77 20.33 8.32 0.67
CA LYS A 77 19.42 8.91 1.65
C LYS A 77 18.06 9.11 1.00
N ASP A 78 17.01 9.10 1.80
CA ASP A 78 15.71 9.55 1.35
C ASP A 78 15.81 10.96 0.81
N SER A 79 15.21 11.23 -0.33
CA SER A 79 15.32 12.51 -1.00
C SER A 79 14.06 12.88 -1.78
N ILE A 80 13.80 14.17 -1.88
CA ILE A 80 12.82 14.72 -2.80
C ILE A 80 13.55 15.64 -3.78
N SER A 81 13.44 15.33 -5.06
CA SER A 81 13.87 16.18 -6.15
C SER A 81 12.70 16.92 -6.76
N ASP A 82 12.95 18.11 -7.29
CA ASP A 82 11.95 18.90 -8.02
C ASP A 82 12.35 19.07 -9.48
N GLN A 83 11.34 19.19 -10.33
CA GLN A 83 11.51 19.50 -11.74
C GLN A 83 10.48 20.54 -12.20
N PRO A 84 10.89 21.50 -13.07
CA PRO A 84 9.96 22.50 -13.62
C PRO A 84 8.85 21.85 -14.44
N ALA A 85 7.61 22.32 -14.25
CA ALA A 85 6.43 21.92 -15.02
C ALA A 85 5.61 23.18 -15.36
N GLY A 86 6.02 23.94 -16.34
CA GLY A 86 5.47 25.25 -16.67
C GLY A 86 5.75 26.27 -15.56
N LYS A 87 4.67 26.82 -14.94
CA LYS A 87 4.77 27.76 -13.82
C LYS A 87 4.85 27.11 -12.44
N LYS A 88 4.88 25.78 -12.38
CA LYS A 88 4.88 25.01 -11.12
C LYS A 88 6.04 24.02 -11.12
N TYR A 89 6.25 23.39 -9.98
CA TYR A 89 7.17 22.28 -9.82
C TYR A 89 6.42 20.98 -9.58
N LEU A 90 7.03 19.89 -10.00
CA LEU A 90 6.66 18.52 -9.64
C LEU A 90 7.76 17.94 -8.78
N TYR A 91 7.38 17.16 -7.81
CA TYR A 91 8.26 16.59 -6.78
C TYR A 91 8.28 15.07 -6.91
N THR A 92 9.45 14.50 -6.89
CA THR A 92 9.67 13.05 -6.93
C THR A 92 10.38 12.63 -5.66
N PHE A 93 9.74 11.75 -4.91
CA PHE A 93 10.36 11.12 -3.74
C PHE A 93 11.06 9.83 -4.15
N VAL A 94 12.25 9.60 -3.58
CA VAL A 94 13.01 8.34 -3.69
C VAL A 94 13.51 7.98 -2.29
N SER A 95 13.19 6.76 -1.84
CA SER A 95 13.67 6.27 -0.56
C SER A 95 15.10 5.75 -0.61
N SER A 96 15.73 5.66 0.54
CA SER A 96 16.91 4.83 0.75
C SER A 96 16.67 3.40 0.26
N GLN A 97 17.75 2.73 -0.19
CA GLN A 97 17.74 1.31 -0.50
C GLN A 97 18.24 0.51 0.70
N TYR A 98 17.44 -0.44 1.15
CA TYR A 98 17.76 -1.33 2.26
C TYR A 98 18.09 -2.72 1.71
N PHE A 99 19.33 -3.15 1.91
CA PHE A 99 19.82 -4.47 1.56
C PHE A 99 19.74 -5.36 2.78
N PHE A 100 19.21 -6.55 2.64
CA PHE A 100 18.99 -7.48 3.74
C PHE A 100 19.14 -8.93 3.28
N ALA A 101 19.45 -9.82 4.21
CA ALA A 101 19.48 -11.24 3.93
C ALA A 101 18.06 -11.69 3.62
N GLU A 102 17.92 -12.42 2.52
CA GLU A 102 16.64 -12.87 1.99
C GLU A 102 15.91 -13.74 3.01
N GLN A 103 14.62 -13.53 3.04
CA GLN A 103 13.64 -14.47 3.53
C GLN A 103 12.95 -15.13 2.32
N ASP A 104 12.14 -16.14 2.56
CA ASP A 104 11.32 -16.75 1.51
C ASP A 104 10.48 -15.70 0.76
N VAL A 105 10.56 -15.71 -0.58
CA VAL A 105 9.83 -14.78 -1.46
C VAL A 105 8.32 -14.79 -1.20
N THR A 106 7.76 -15.95 -0.86
CA THR A 106 6.34 -16.10 -0.52
C THR A 106 5.99 -15.34 0.75
N SER A 107 6.84 -15.42 1.77
CA SER A 107 6.69 -14.68 3.02
C SER A 107 6.81 -13.17 2.80
N LEU A 108 7.80 -12.71 2.01
CA LEU A 108 7.95 -11.33 1.62
C LEU A 108 6.68 -10.80 0.93
N ARG A 109 6.20 -11.54 -0.09
CA ARG A 109 4.96 -11.21 -0.80
C ARG A 109 3.80 -11.08 0.16
N SER A 110 3.57 -12.07 1.01
CA SER A 110 2.45 -12.09 1.95
C SER A 110 2.48 -10.90 2.91
N THR A 111 3.65 -10.55 3.44
CA THR A 111 3.80 -9.42 4.36
C THR A 111 3.45 -8.10 3.68
N PHE A 112 3.99 -7.85 2.49
CA PHE A 112 3.70 -6.62 1.76
C PHE A 112 2.26 -6.59 1.24
N ASP A 113 1.70 -7.69 0.72
CA ASP A 113 0.31 -7.76 0.26
C ASP A 113 -0.66 -7.43 1.39
N ASN A 114 -0.47 -8.00 2.57
CA ASN A 114 -1.33 -7.75 3.73
C ASN A 114 -1.37 -6.27 4.14
N LYS A 115 -0.27 -5.54 3.96
CA LYS A 115 -0.17 -4.12 4.34
C LYS A 115 -0.57 -3.17 3.21
N LEU A 116 -0.20 -3.49 1.98
CA LEU A 116 -0.30 -2.56 0.86
C LEU A 116 -1.59 -2.72 0.05
N SER A 117 -2.12 -3.95 -0.09
CA SER A 117 -3.35 -4.17 -0.86
C SER A 117 -4.57 -3.41 -0.32
N PRO A 118 -4.78 -3.30 1.02
CA PRO A 118 -5.88 -2.49 1.57
C PRO A 118 -5.78 -1.00 1.21
N LEU A 119 -4.59 -0.51 0.86
CA LEU A 119 -4.34 0.86 0.42
C LEU A 119 -4.46 1.05 -1.10
N GLY A 120 -4.86 0.01 -1.82
CA GLY A 120 -5.04 0.05 -3.27
C GLY A 120 -3.76 -0.17 -4.08
N PHE A 121 -2.75 -0.81 -3.50
CA PHE A 121 -1.62 -1.31 -4.26
C PHE A 121 -1.97 -2.61 -4.98
N THR A 122 -1.42 -2.76 -6.17
CA THR A 122 -1.47 -4.00 -6.96
C THR A 122 -0.06 -4.53 -7.18
N LEU A 123 0.13 -5.83 -6.95
CA LEU A 123 1.40 -6.50 -7.17
C LEU A 123 1.59 -6.83 -8.66
N GLU A 124 2.74 -6.46 -9.19
CA GLU A 124 3.29 -6.98 -10.45
C GLU A 124 4.57 -7.75 -10.13
N GLU A 125 4.66 -8.96 -10.62
CA GLU A 125 5.84 -9.79 -10.45
C GLU A 125 6.49 -10.07 -11.80
N SER A 126 7.81 -10.03 -11.83
CA SER A 126 8.60 -10.46 -12.98
C SER A 126 9.86 -11.18 -12.55
N ILE A 127 10.25 -12.19 -13.30
CA ILE A 127 11.46 -12.97 -13.08
C ILE A 127 12.41 -12.67 -14.23
N ASN A 128 13.63 -12.27 -13.89
CA ASN A 128 14.71 -12.15 -14.86
C ASN A 128 15.64 -13.37 -14.73
N ASP A 129 15.39 -14.39 -15.54
CA ASP A 129 16.15 -15.66 -15.50
C ASP A 129 17.65 -15.46 -15.79
N LYS A 130 18.02 -14.47 -16.62
CA LYS A 130 19.42 -14.21 -16.95
C LYS A 130 20.21 -13.61 -15.79
N GLN A 131 19.56 -12.83 -14.96
CA GLN A 131 20.17 -12.18 -13.80
C GLN A 131 19.83 -12.90 -12.50
N HIS A 132 18.96 -13.91 -12.54
CA HIS A 132 18.44 -14.61 -11.38
C HIS A 132 17.86 -13.68 -10.33
N ILE A 133 17.04 -12.74 -10.78
CA ILE A 133 16.39 -11.74 -9.92
C ILE A 133 14.88 -11.88 -10.05
N THR A 134 14.20 -12.00 -8.92
CA THR A 134 12.75 -11.82 -8.81
C THR A 134 12.45 -10.39 -8.42
N TRP A 135 11.59 -9.73 -9.19
CA TRP A 135 11.09 -8.39 -8.92
C TRP A 135 9.66 -8.47 -8.42
N LEU A 136 9.42 -7.88 -7.27
CA LEU A 136 8.09 -7.68 -6.71
C LEU A 136 7.83 -6.18 -6.68
N LEU A 137 6.83 -5.71 -7.43
CA LEU A 137 6.49 -4.30 -7.57
C LEU A 137 5.04 -4.07 -7.15
N TRP A 138 4.84 -3.41 -6.04
CA TRP A 138 3.52 -2.95 -5.61
C TRP A 138 3.31 -1.54 -6.11
N LYS A 139 2.30 -1.35 -6.97
CA LYS A 139 1.98 -0.06 -7.61
C LYS A 139 0.68 0.49 -7.08
N ASN A 140 0.69 1.76 -6.67
CA ASN A 140 -0.50 2.52 -6.35
C ASN A 140 -0.66 3.66 -7.36
N THR A 141 -1.64 3.55 -8.26
CA THR A 141 -1.85 4.53 -9.33
C THR A 141 -2.42 5.85 -8.83
N LYS A 142 -3.20 5.85 -7.74
CA LYS A 142 -3.79 7.05 -7.12
C LYS A 142 -2.73 8.02 -6.63
N TYR A 143 -1.66 7.50 -6.01
CA TYR A 143 -0.54 8.30 -5.52
C TYR A 143 0.69 8.23 -6.42
N GLY A 144 0.64 7.47 -7.50
CA GLY A 144 1.78 7.28 -8.38
C GLY A 144 3.01 6.66 -7.70
N VAL A 145 2.79 5.79 -6.71
CA VAL A 145 3.85 5.18 -5.90
C VAL A 145 4.16 3.78 -6.39
N THR A 146 5.43 3.43 -6.39
CA THR A 146 5.90 2.06 -6.57
C THR A 146 6.76 1.65 -5.38
N VAL A 147 6.41 0.56 -4.73
CA VAL A 147 7.23 -0.14 -3.73
C VAL A 147 7.88 -1.31 -4.44
N THR A 148 9.20 -1.45 -4.30
CA THR A 148 9.99 -2.47 -5.00
C THR A 148 10.76 -3.32 -4.02
N VAL A 149 10.65 -4.64 -4.18
CA VAL A 149 11.55 -5.61 -3.57
C VAL A 149 12.21 -6.40 -4.70
N ARG A 150 13.54 -6.42 -4.73
CA ARG A 150 14.33 -7.26 -5.63
C ARG A 150 14.97 -8.36 -4.81
N VAL A 151 14.76 -9.60 -5.22
CA VAL A 151 15.33 -10.77 -4.56
C VAL A 151 16.30 -11.44 -5.52
N HIS A 152 17.54 -11.58 -5.08
CA HIS A 152 18.61 -12.22 -5.82
C HIS A 152 18.75 -13.67 -5.39
N ASN A 153 19.12 -14.56 -6.30
CA ASN A 153 19.37 -15.98 -5.97
C ASN A 153 20.58 -16.21 -5.05
N THR A 154 21.34 -15.14 -4.75
CA THR A 154 22.45 -15.16 -3.81
C THR A 154 22.02 -15.08 -2.35
N GLY A 155 20.73 -14.92 -2.07
CA GLY A 155 20.19 -14.74 -0.73
C GLY A 155 20.26 -13.28 -0.24
N GLU A 156 20.40 -12.32 -1.15
CA GLU A 156 20.28 -10.89 -0.85
C GLU A 156 18.98 -10.34 -1.46
N ALA A 157 18.27 -9.53 -0.70
CA ALA A 157 17.14 -8.77 -1.17
C ALA A 157 17.36 -7.27 -0.98
N VAL A 158 16.68 -6.46 -1.80
CA VAL A 158 16.75 -4.99 -1.76
C VAL A 158 15.34 -4.42 -1.75
N PHE A 159 15.04 -3.61 -0.74
CA PHE A 159 13.79 -2.85 -0.64
C PHE A 159 14.02 -1.37 -0.91
N TYR A 160 13.14 -0.76 -1.68
CA TYR A 160 13.03 0.70 -1.84
C TYR A 160 11.65 1.08 -2.39
N TYR A 161 11.31 2.37 -2.34
CA TYR A 161 10.09 2.89 -2.95
C TYR A 161 10.32 4.28 -3.53
N SER A 162 9.46 4.67 -4.49
CA SER A 162 9.52 5.97 -5.14
C SER A 162 8.15 6.42 -5.60
N THR A 163 8.00 7.72 -5.82
CA THR A 163 6.82 8.29 -6.45
C THR A 163 7.11 8.66 -7.92
N LYS A 164 6.05 8.72 -8.73
CA LYS A 164 6.08 9.53 -9.95
C LYS A 164 6.16 11.01 -9.57
N PRO A 165 6.46 11.91 -10.53
CA PRO A 165 6.37 13.34 -10.27
C PRO A 165 4.98 13.76 -9.81
N LEU A 166 4.88 14.32 -8.61
CA LEU A 166 3.65 14.76 -7.94
C LEU A 166 3.63 16.27 -7.79
N LYS A 167 2.44 16.86 -7.76
CA LYS A 167 2.28 18.28 -7.39
C LYS A 167 2.38 18.41 -5.88
N SER A 168 2.73 19.63 -5.41
CA SER A 168 2.45 20.02 -4.03
C SER A 168 0.99 20.51 -3.92
N ASP A 169 0.35 20.25 -2.78
CA ASP A 169 -0.95 20.83 -2.42
C ASP A 169 -0.81 22.14 -1.65
N GLY A 170 0.43 22.55 -1.33
CA GLY A 170 0.74 23.78 -0.62
C GLY A 170 0.51 23.70 0.89
N SER A 171 0.32 22.51 1.44
CA SER A 171 0.14 22.33 2.89
C SER A 171 1.45 22.41 3.67
N THR A 172 2.60 22.37 2.97
CA THR A 172 3.93 22.59 3.53
C THR A 172 4.61 23.78 2.88
N GLU A 173 5.45 24.50 3.63
CA GLU A 173 6.22 25.63 3.12
C GLU A 173 7.28 25.18 2.11
N ASP A 174 7.97 24.09 2.40
CA ASP A 174 8.93 23.46 1.49
C ASP A 174 8.58 21.99 1.25
N PRO A 175 8.01 21.64 0.07
CA PRO A 175 7.67 20.26 -0.26
C PRO A 175 8.86 19.29 -0.36
N LYS A 176 10.10 19.82 -0.38
CA LYS A 176 11.32 18.98 -0.36
C LYS A 176 11.75 18.59 1.03
N GLN A 177 11.21 19.24 2.04
CA GLN A 177 11.48 18.90 3.42
C GLN A 177 10.80 17.56 3.75
N LEU A 178 11.59 16.59 4.19
CA LEU A 178 11.07 15.30 4.63
C LEU A 178 10.46 15.44 6.03
N PRO A 179 9.16 15.15 6.21
CA PRO A 179 8.57 15.13 7.55
C PRO A 179 9.19 14.01 8.38
N GLU A 180 9.22 14.18 9.69
CA GLU A 180 9.56 13.09 10.59
C GLU A 180 8.47 12.03 10.56
N ILE A 181 8.85 10.83 10.12
CA ILE A 181 8.00 9.64 10.20
C ILE A 181 8.71 8.62 11.07
N PRO A 182 8.11 8.17 12.18
CA PRO A 182 8.72 7.18 13.06
C PRO A 182 9.17 5.93 12.31
N GLY A 183 10.41 5.53 12.52
CA GLY A 183 11.00 4.36 11.88
C GLY A 183 11.36 4.52 10.39
N ARG A 184 11.28 5.72 9.81
CA ARG A 184 11.76 5.98 8.45
C ARG A 184 13.23 5.57 8.31
N VAL A 185 14.05 5.96 9.24
CA VAL A 185 15.41 5.43 9.42
C VAL A 185 15.43 4.72 10.75
N PRO A 186 15.54 3.37 10.80
CA PRO A 186 15.65 2.66 12.05
C PRO A 186 16.96 3.00 12.77
N ASP A 187 16.93 3.08 14.09
CA ASP A 187 18.09 3.46 14.93
C ASP A 187 19.31 2.54 14.72
N TRP A 188 19.06 1.29 14.33
CA TRP A 188 20.10 0.31 14.04
C TRP A 188 20.67 0.40 12.61
N ALA A 189 20.07 1.20 11.70
CA ALA A 189 20.53 1.35 10.33
C ALA A 189 21.46 2.56 10.23
N PRO A 190 22.78 2.39 10.08
CA PRO A 190 23.71 3.49 9.99
C PRO A 190 23.47 4.35 8.76
N ASP A 191 23.95 5.58 8.79
CA ASP A 191 23.97 6.45 7.61
C ASP A 191 24.74 5.78 6.47
N PRO A 192 24.27 5.95 5.23
CA PRO A 192 24.98 5.42 4.07
C PRO A 192 26.39 5.96 4.03
N THR A 193 27.35 5.07 3.86
CA THR A 193 28.73 5.48 3.59
C THR A 193 28.77 6.27 2.28
N PRO A 194 29.39 7.46 2.24
CA PRO A 194 29.57 8.19 1.01
C PRO A 194 30.23 7.28 -0.03
N GLN A 195 29.61 7.11 -1.20
CA GLN A 195 30.29 6.40 -2.28
C GLN A 195 31.47 7.28 -2.70
N SER A 196 32.69 6.76 -2.62
CA SER A 196 33.86 7.38 -3.23
C SER A 196 33.62 7.43 -4.74
N THR A 197 33.44 8.64 -5.26
CA THR A 197 33.37 8.95 -6.71
C THR A 197 34.69 8.66 -7.39
#